data_439ebf463d91c25082c619def65d62be
#
_entry.id   439ebf463d91c25082c619def65d62be
#
_cell.length_a   1.000
_cell.length_b   1.000
_cell.length_c   1.000
_cell.angle_alpha   90.00
_cell.angle_beta   90.00
_cell.angle_gamma   90.00
#
_symmetry.space_group_name_H-M   'P 1'
#
loop_
_entity.id
_entity.type
_entity.pdbx_description
1 polymer ?
#
loop_
_entity_poly.entity_id
_entity_poly.type
_entity_poly.pdbx_seq_one_letter_code
_entity_poly.pdbx_strand_id
1 'polypeptide(L)'
;MSEQRGSGRGGRPEGGRPEGGRPEGGRPGGGDPRRGAGGQRRYSAQRPSERSRTTDPQRLAAYTVMRAVADGAYANLELPRVLREKRIHGRDAAFTTELLYGAIRLQGLYDPVIAQAAGRPLSQIDANVLDTLRLGAHQLLGMRVATHAAVDETVGLARKVNGAGAAGFVNAVMRRISEQSREDWLALVIPATAAPTARLAVEHSHPEWIVKAMRAALLGHHASSAETVDADLGALLASDNAPPRVSLVARPGLAEVSELVEAGAEPSALSRVGATLTGGDPGGIPAVREGRAAVQDEGSQLIALALARVPVEAQGSERWLDLCAGPGGKAGLLAGLAIEAGADLCANEVSPHRADLVRQTLRAAAALAEARGHRIDVRTADGRVIGEEEPGRYHRVLVDAPCTGLGALRRRPEARWRRTPADLADLGRLQRDLLASAIDATAPGGVVAYATCSPHLAETLFVVGDVTKKRGDVEAIDARDLIVDAEGSPVPHLGDGPSAQLWPHVHGTDGMFLALLRKRG
;
A
#
# COMPACT_ATOMS: atom_id res chain seq x y z
N MET A 1 -5.20 30.78 50.85
CA MET A 1 -5.78 32.13 50.63
C MET A 1 -6.75 31.98 49.51
N SER A 2 -7.92 31.75 49.89
CA SER A 2 -9.20 32.54 49.89
C SER A 2 -9.77 32.63 48.48
N GLU A 3 -10.83 31.86 48.20
CA GLU A 3 -12.29 32.17 48.39
C GLU A 3 -12.79 33.18 47.35
N GLN A 4 -13.92 33.06 46.68
CA GLN A 4 -15.31 32.65 47.01
C GLN A 4 -16.09 32.53 45.70
N ARG A 5 -16.93 31.54 45.43
CA ARG A 5 -18.37 31.37 45.66
C ARG A 5 -19.30 32.50 45.17
N GLY A 6 -20.35 32.06 44.43
CA GLY A 6 -21.58 32.79 44.14
C GLY A 6 -22.38 32.11 43.02
N SER A 7 -23.22 31.35 43.30
CA SER A 7 -24.59 30.83 43.33
C SER A 7 -25.65 31.84 42.95
N GLY A 8 -26.60 31.47 42.08
CA GLY A 8 -27.83 32.20 41.80
C GLY A 8 -28.83 31.38 40.99
N ARG A 9 -29.86 30.90 41.70
CA ARG A 9 -31.07 30.19 41.26
C ARG A 9 -32.15 31.14 40.75
N GLY A 10 -33.08 30.57 39.98
CA GLY A 10 -34.50 31.00 39.85
C GLY A 10 -34.84 31.36 38.40
N GLY A 11 -35.93 30.97 37.78
CA GLY A 11 -37.18 30.38 38.20
C GLY A 11 -38.08 30.35 36.97
N ARG A 12 -38.86 29.32 36.79
CA ARG A 12 -40.03 29.29 35.88
C ARG A 12 -41.14 30.20 36.39
N PRO A 13 -42.08 30.63 35.51
CA PRO A 13 -43.43 30.09 35.67
C PRO A 13 -44.16 29.69 34.38
N GLU A 14 -45.16 28.85 34.65
CA GLU A 14 -46.19 28.28 33.78
C GLU A 14 -47.27 29.32 33.39
N GLY A 15 -48.07 28.94 32.39
CA GLY A 15 -49.48 29.33 32.40
C GLY A 15 -50.07 29.72 31.04
N GLY A 16 -51.06 28.93 30.58
CA GLY A 16 -52.26 29.48 30.00
C GLY A 16 -52.66 29.06 28.58
N ARG A 17 -53.47 27.99 28.47
CA ARG A 17 -54.48 27.83 27.39
C ARG A 17 -55.68 28.69 27.72
N PRO A 18 -56.52 29.11 26.73
CA PRO A 18 -57.87 28.55 26.68
C PRO A 18 -58.36 28.19 25.26
N GLU A 19 -59.40 27.34 25.36
CA GLU A 19 -60.23 26.75 24.31
C GLU A 19 -61.21 27.73 23.65
N GLY A 20 -61.81 27.32 22.53
CA GLY A 20 -63.20 27.60 22.24
C GLY A 20 -63.56 28.03 20.83
N GLY A 21 -64.39 27.24 20.13
CA GLY A 21 -65.40 27.77 19.23
C GLY A 21 -65.47 27.26 17.79
N ARG A 22 -66.23 26.16 17.59
CA ARG A 22 -66.98 25.93 16.35
C ARG A 22 -68.28 26.72 16.38
N PRO A 23 -68.88 27.10 15.25
CA PRO A 23 -70.11 26.42 14.83
C PRO A 23 -70.26 26.12 13.32
N GLU A 24 -71.25 25.25 13.11
CA GLU A 24 -71.75 24.61 11.91
C GLU A 24 -72.51 25.54 10.96
N GLY A 25 -72.70 25.02 9.71
CA GLY A 25 -73.98 25.19 9.02
C GLY A 25 -73.92 25.77 7.58
N GLY A 26 -74.37 24.96 6.61
CA GLY A 26 -74.99 25.50 5.39
C GLY A 26 -74.57 24.92 4.05
N ARG A 27 -75.26 23.88 3.59
CA ARG A 27 -75.53 23.58 2.14
C ARG A 27 -76.90 24.15 1.79
N PRO A 28 -77.33 24.40 0.54
CA PRO A 28 -77.04 23.69 -0.73
C PRO A 28 -77.05 24.60 -1.98
N GLY A 29 -76.77 23.98 -3.17
CA GLY A 29 -77.35 24.47 -4.44
C GLY A 29 -76.44 24.45 -5.67
N GLY A 30 -76.66 23.53 -6.54
CA GLY A 30 -76.48 23.20 -7.91
C GLY A 30 -75.99 24.21 -8.97
N GLY A 31 -75.29 23.68 -9.95
CA GLY A 31 -75.02 24.37 -11.23
C GLY A 31 -73.76 23.83 -11.96
N ASP A 32 -73.91 22.80 -12.80
CA ASP A 32 -73.02 22.56 -13.95
C ASP A 32 -73.42 23.52 -15.09
N PRO A 33 -72.55 24.09 -15.91
CA PRO A 33 -71.87 23.36 -16.97
C PRO A 33 -70.48 23.94 -17.46
N ARG A 34 -69.65 22.98 -17.90
CA ARG A 34 -68.72 23.05 -19.04
C ARG A 34 -68.05 24.37 -19.42
N ARG A 35 -66.70 24.40 -19.24
CA ARG A 35 -65.68 24.67 -20.30
C ARG A 35 -64.27 24.88 -19.68
N GLY A 36 -63.35 24.05 -20.07
CA GLY A 36 -62.00 24.30 -20.53
C GLY A 36 -61.10 25.27 -19.77
N ALA A 37 -60.18 24.72 -18.94
CA ALA A 37 -58.89 25.36 -18.75
C ALA A 37 -57.88 24.24 -18.53
N GLY A 38 -56.84 24.23 -19.37
CA GLY A 38 -55.78 23.24 -19.36
C GLY A 38 -55.05 23.17 -18.02
N GLY A 39 -55.25 22.09 -17.31
CA GLY A 39 -54.43 21.71 -16.17
C GLY A 39 -53.02 21.42 -16.62
N GLN A 40 -52.12 22.36 -16.39
CA GLN A 40 -50.67 22.06 -16.46
C GLN A 40 -50.41 20.88 -15.52
N ARG A 41 -50.22 19.69 -16.12
CA ARG A 41 -49.62 18.55 -15.42
C ARG A 41 -48.22 19.00 -14.98
N ARG A 42 -48.04 19.28 -13.71
CA ARG A 42 -46.73 19.34 -13.07
C ARG A 42 -46.13 17.95 -13.20
N TYR A 43 -45.34 17.72 -14.25
CA TYR A 43 -44.46 16.57 -14.34
C TYR A 43 -43.45 16.72 -13.20
N SER A 44 -43.49 15.79 -12.26
CA SER A 44 -42.40 15.61 -11.30
C SER A 44 -41.14 15.42 -12.13
N ALA A 45 -40.13 16.25 -11.87
CA ALA A 45 -38.85 16.26 -12.59
C ALA A 45 -38.02 14.97 -12.40
N GLN A 46 -38.57 13.96 -11.72
CA GLN A 46 -37.95 12.65 -11.49
C GLN A 46 -38.81 11.55 -12.14
N ARG A 47 -38.20 10.78 -13.03
CA ARG A 47 -38.80 9.58 -13.60
C ARG A 47 -39.04 8.54 -12.48
N PRO A 48 -40.11 7.73 -12.51
CA PRO A 48 -40.36 6.69 -11.51
C PRO A 48 -39.21 5.69 -11.31
N SER A 49 -38.43 5.41 -12.37
CA SER A 49 -37.20 4.59 -12.32
C SER A 49 -36.04 5.22 -11.53
N GLU A 50 -36.10 6.52 -11.23
CA GLU A 50 -35.03 7.24 -10.49
C GLU A 50 -35.24 7.23 -8.97
N ARG A 51 -36.41 6.79 -8.50
CA ARG A 51 -36.79 6.85 -7.08
C ARG A 51 -36.32 5.71 -6.19
N SER A 52 -35.74 4.61 -6.75
CA SER A 52 -35.45 3.40 -5.98
C SER A 52 -34.13 2.69 -6.32
N ARG A 53 -33.18 3.29 -7.03
CA ARG A 53 -31.87 2.66 -7.19
C ARG A 53 -31.05 2.86 -5.92
N THR A 54 -30.98 1.81 -5.10
CA THR A 54 -29.95 1.69 -4.07
C THR A 54 -28.59 1.71 -4.77
N THR A 55 -27.73 2.65 -4.39
CA THR A 55 -26.36 2.71 -4.89
C THR A 55 -25.67 1.37 -4.63
N ASP A 56 -25.01 0.84 -5.65
CA ASP A 56 -24.23 -0.39 -5.55
C ASP A 56 -23.24 -0.32 -4.36
N PRO A 57 -23.33 -1.22 -3.38
CA PRO A 57 -22.50 -1.21 -2.18
C PRO A 57 -21.02 -1.35 -2.49
N GLN A 58 -20.65 -2.11 -3.53
CA GLN A 58 -19.28 -2.38 -3.94
C GLN A 58 -18.60 -1.11 -4.45
N ARG A 59 -19.28 -0.36 -5.32
CA ARG A 59 -18.79 0.91 -5.86
C ARG A 59 -18.72 2.00 -4.78
N LEU A 60 -19.69 2.01 -3.89
CA LEU A 60 -19.67 2.93 -2.74
C LEU A 60 -18.52 2.60 -1.77
N ALA A 61 -18.21 1.32 -1.55
CA ALA A 61 -17.06 0.90 -0.75
C ALA A 61 -15.74 1.32 -1.41
N ALA A 62 -15.56 1.07 -2.71
CA ALA A 62 -14.39 1.50 -3.48
C ALA A 62 -14.20 3.02 -3.41
N TYR A 63 -15.27 3.80 -3.60
CA TYR A 63 -15.24 5.26 -3.48
C TYR A 63 -14.84 5.71 -2.06
N THR A 64 -15.42 5.09 -1.03
CA THR A 64 -15.10 5.43 0.37
C THR A 64 -13.60 5.26 0.66
N VAL A 65 -13.03 4.12 0.22
CA VAL A 65 -11.60 3.87 0.40
C VAL A 65 -10.75 4.80 -0.45
N MET A 66 -11.14 5.07 -1.70
CA MET A 66 -10.42 5.98 -2.58
C MET A 66 -10.32 7.39 -1.98
N ARG A 67 -11.41 7.89 -1.35
CA ARG A 67 -11.38 9.15 -0.62
C ARG A 67 -10.46 9.11 0.59
N ALA A 68 -10.53 8.06 1.40
CA ALA A 68 -9.60 7.87 2.53
C ALA A 68 -8.13 7.85 2.07
N VAL A 69 -7.86 7.19 0.93
CA VAL A 69 -6.53 7.18 0.30
C VAL A 69 -6.12 8.58 -0.14
N ALA A 70 -7.00 9.36 -0.75
CA ALA A 70 -6.71 10.76 -1.09
C ALA A 70 -6.38 11.61 0.15
N ASP A 71 -6.98 11.29 1.31
CA ASP A 71 -6.74 11.95 2.60
C ASP A 71 -5.54 11.36 3.38
N GLY A 72 -4.77 10.44 2.78
CA GLY A 72 -3.51 9.92 3.34
C GLY A 72 -3.55 8.48 3.87
N ALA A 73 -4.71 7.81 3.91
CA ALA A 73 -4.78 6.41 4.32
C ALA A 73 -4.08 5.47 3.31
N TYR A 74 -3.70 4.28 3.76
CA TYR A 74 -3.16 3.23 2.90
C TYR A 74 -4.27 2.29 2.42
N ALA A 75 -4.36 2.07 1.10
CA ALA A 75 -5.41 1.25 0.49
C ALA A 75 -5.44 -0.18 1.04
N ASN A 76 -4.27 -0.78 1.28
CA ASN A 76 -4.13 -2.14 1.80
C ASN A 76 -4.57 -2.30 3.27
N LEU A 77 -4.64 -1.23 4.03
CA LEU A 77 -5.17 -1.23 5.41
C LEU A 77 -6.65 -0.87 5.45
N GLU A 78 -7.05 0.10 4.64
CA GLU A 78 -8.41 0.64 4.67
C GLU A 78 -9.43 -0.28 3.97
N LEU A 79 -9.07 -0.86 2.83
CA LEU A 79 -10.00 -1.71 2.07
C LEU A 79 -10.50 -2.93 2.88
N PRO A 80 -9.64 -3.74 3.53
CA PRO A 80 -10.12 -4.87 4.34
C PRO A 80 -11.04 -4.43 5.48
N ARG A 81 -10.79 -3.26 6.09
CA ARG A 81 -11.65 -2.69 7.14
C ARG A 81 -13.05 -2.38 6.59
N VAL A 82 -13.13 -1.65 5.47
CA VAL A 82 -14.38 -1.25 4.85
C VAL A 82 -15.17 -2.46 4.34
N LEU A 83 -14.49 -3.46 3.75
CA LEU A 83 -15.14 -4.70 3.30
C LEU A 83 -15.79 -5.45 4.48
N ARG A 84 -15.10 -5.59 5.62
CA ARG A 84 -15.67 -6.21 6.83
C ARG A 84 -16.83 -5.41 7.40
N GLU A 85 -16.70 -4.09 7.55
CA GLU A 85 -17.77 -3.22 8.07
C GLU A 85 -19.04 -3.28 7.21
N LYS A 86 -18.87 -3.32 5.89
CA LYS A 86 -19.99 -3.39 4.94
C LYS A 86 -20.45 -4.82 4.63
N ARG A 87 -19.83 -5.84 5.23
CA ARG A 87 -20.11 -7.26 5.01
C ARG A 87 -20.04 -7.65 3.53
N ILE A 88 -19.06 -7.12 2.80
CA ILE A 88 -18.82 -7.44 1.38
C ILE A 88 -17.82 -8.59 1.34
N HIS A 89 -18.18 -9.70 0.68
CA HIS A 89 -17.41 -10.93 0.65
C HIS A 89 -17.36 -11.56 -0.75
N GLY A 90 -16.49 -12.53 -0.95
CA GLY A 90 -16.42 -13.35 -2.16
C GLY A 90 -16.21 -12.51 -3.43
N ARG A 91 -17.05 -12.75 -4.44
CA ARG A 91 -16.96 -12.07 -5.75
C ARG A 91 -17.13 -10.55 -5.66
N ASP A 92 -17.96 -10.08 -4.74
CA ASP A 92 -18.21 -8.65 -4.53
C ASP A 92 -16.99 -7.96 -3.90
N ALA A 93 -16.30 -8.63 -2.98
CA ALA A 93 -15.04 -8.15 -2.43
C ALA A 93 -13.94 -8.11 -3.50
N ALA A 94 -13.85 -9.14 -4.35
CA ALA A 94 -12.90 -9.17 -5.47
C ALA A 94 -13.18 -8.04 -6.47
N PHE A 95 -14.45 -7.80 -6.82
CA PHE A 95 -14.84 -6.68 -7.68
C PHE A 95 -14.47 -5.33 -7.07
N THR A 96 -14.79 -5.12 -5.78
CA THR A 96 -14.46 -3.89 -5.06
C THR A 96 -12.95 -3.65 -5.04
N THR A 97 -12.18 -4.72 -4.80
CA THR A 97 -10.72 -4.69 -4.76
C THR A 97 -10.14 -4.28 -6.12
N GLU A 98 -10.58 -4.94 -7.20
CA GLU A 98 -10.12 -4.62 -8.55
C GLU A 98 -10.51 -3.20 -8.95
N LEU A 99 -11.74 -2.80 -8.68
CA LEU A 99 -12.22 -1.45 -8.99
C LEU A 99 -11.39 -0.37 -8.30
N LEU A 100 -11.09 -0.53 -7.01
CA LEU A 100 -10.29 0.42 -6.24
C LEU A 100 -8.84 0.45 -6.70
N TYR A 101 -8.17 -0.73 -6.62
CA TYR A 101 -6.73 -0.78 -6.91
C TYR A 101 -6.42 -0.48 -8.37
N GLY A 102 -7.27 -0.93 -9.29
CA GLY A 102 -7.12 -0.65 -10.71
C GLY A 102 -7.30 0.84 -11.02
N ALA A 103 -8.29 1.51 -10.40
CA ALA A 103 -8.46 2.95 -10.56
C ALA A 103 -7.25 3.74 -10.04
N ILE A 104 -6.67 3.35 -8.89
CA ILE A 104 -5.47 3.99 -8.33
C ILE A 104 -4.24 3.71 -9.20
N ARG A 105 -4.04 2.47 -9.66
CA ARG A 105 -2.91 2.09 -10.53
C ARG A 105 -2.91 2.87 -11.82
N LEU A 106 -4.07 2.95 -12.45
CA LEU A 106 -4.20 3.52 -13.80
C LEU A 106 -4.63 4.99 -13.80
N GLN A 107 -4.53 5.67 -12.66
CA GLN A 107 -4.88 7.08 -12.52
C GLN A 107 -4.13 7.96 -13.53
N GLY A 108 -2.84 7.72 -13.79
CA GLY A 108 -2.04 8.50 -14.73
C GLY A 108 -2.46 8.35 -16.19
N LEU A 109 -3.17 7.25 -16.52
CA LEU A 109 -3.84 7.07 -17.82
C LEU A 109 -5.22 7.73 -17.81
N TYR A 110 -6.00 7.54 -16.72
CA TYR A 110 -7.38 8.02 -16.69
C TYR A 110 -7.48 9.54 -16.58
N ASP A 111 -6.56 10.17 -15.88
CA ASP A 111 -6.56 11.62 -15.68
C ASP A 111 -6.51 12.40 -17.02
N PRO A 112 -5.57 12.14 -17.95
CA PRO A 112 -5.60 12.79 -19.27
C PRO A 112 -6.85 12.44 -20.09
N VAL A 113 -7.34 11.19 -20.02
CA VAL A 113 -8.58 10.78 -20.71
C VAL A 113 -9.79 11.56 -20.17
N ILE A 114 -9.91 11.67 -18.83
CA ILE A 114 -10.98 12.44 -18.19
C ILE A 114 -10.90 13.91 -18.56
N ALA A 115 -9.71 14.52 -18.54
CA ALA A 115 -9.53 15.93 -18.93
C ALA A 115 -9.97 16.17 -20.37
N GLN A 116 -9.57 15.31 -21.30
CA GLN A 116 -9.95 15.38 -22.72
C GLN A 116 -11.46 15.16 -22.91
N ALA A 117 -12.04 14.14 -22.26
CA ALA A 117 -13.47 13.87 -22.33
C ALA A 117 -14.32 14.98 -21.68
N ALA A 118 -13.84 15.59 -20.60
CA ALA A 118 -14.50 16.70 -19.93
C ALA A 118 -14.35 18.05 -20.66
N GLY A 119 -13.37 18.18 -21.57
CA GLY A 119 -13.05 19.41 -22.26
C GLY A 119 -12.54 20.52 -21.33
N ARG A 120 -11.93 20.14 -20.20
CA ARG A 120 -11.37 21.07 -19.20
C ARG A 120 -10.23 20.43 -18.41
N PRO A 121 -9.28 21.22 -17.87
CA PRO A 121 -8.22 20.70 -17.02
C PRO A 121 -8.77 20.10 -15.72
N LEU A 122 -8.07 19.10 -15.17
CA LEU A 122 -8.47 18.42 -13.94
C LEU A 122 -8.63 19.36 -12.73
N SER A 123 -7.83 20.42 -12.66
CA SER A 123 -7.90 21.44 -11.61
C SER A 123 -9.25 22.18 -11.53
N GLN A 124 -10.07 22.08 -12.58
CA GLN A 124 -11.43 22.64 -12.64
C GLN A 124 -12.52 21.59 -12.36
N ILE A 125 -12.13 20.37 -12.01
CA ILE A 125 -13.05 19.29 -11.61
C ILE A 125 -12.92 19.12 -10.10
N ASP A 126 -14.05 19.11 -9.38
CA ASP A 126 -14.07 18.81 -7.95
C ASP A 126 -13.41 17.46 -7.67
N ALA A 127 -12.53 17.40 -6.66
CA ALA A 127 -11.75 16.21 -6.35
C ALA A 127 -12.62 14.97 -6.08
N ASN A 128 -13.78 15.14 -5.43
CA ASN A 128 -14.72 14.04 -5.16
C ASN A 128 -15.37 13.55 -6.45
N VAL A 129 -15.66 14.44 -7.39
CA VAL A 129 -16.20 14.10 -8.71
C VAL A 129 -15.13 13.43 -9.57
N LEU A 130 -13.89 13.89 -9.50
CA LEU A 130 -12.76 13.29 -10.22
C LEU A 130 -12.53 11.83 -9.78
N ASP A 131 -12.57 11.54 -8.49
CA ASP A 131 -12.44 10.18 -7.99
C ASP A 131 -13.59 9.28 -8.45
N THR A 132 -14.81 9.81 -8.53
CA THR A 132 -15.95 9.09 -9.12
C THR A 132 -15.71 8.78 -10.61
N LEU A 133 -15.17 9.75 -11.37
CA LEU A 133 -14.82 9.58 -12.78
C LEU A 133 -13.68 8.57 -12.99
N ARG A 134 -12.65 8.56 -12.13
CA ARG A 134 -11.56 7.56 -12.16
C ARG A 134 -12.09 6.14 -11.98
N LEU A 135 -12.97 5.91 -11.01
CA LEU A 135 -13.64 4.62 -10.82
C LEU A 135 -14.50 4.25 -12.03
N GLY A 136 -15.18 5.21 -12.65
CA GLY A 136 -15.96 4.99 -13.86
C GLY A 136 -15.09 4.65 -15.08
N ALA A 137 -14.01 5.42 -15.28
CA ALA A 137 -13.05 5.19 -16.36
C ALA A 137 -12.40 3.81 -16.25
N HIS A 138 -12.07 3.37 -15.02
CA HIS A 138 -11.52 2.03 -14.81
C HIS A 138 -12.51 0.93 -15.21
N GLN A 139 -13.79 1.07 -14.90
CA GLN A 139 -14.82 0.10 -15.33
C GLN A 139 -14.94 0.02 -16.85
N LEU A 140 -14.80 1.15 -17.56
CA LEU A 140 -14.90 1.18 -19.03
C LEU A 140 -13.64 0.71 -19.75
N LEU A 141 -12.46 1.11 -19.26
CA LEU A 141 -11.19 0.95 -19.99
C LEU A 141 -10.27 -0.14 -19.39
N GLY A 142 -10.50 -0.55 -18.14
CA GLY A 142 -9.65 -1.51 -17.42
C GLY A 142 -10.36 -2.80 -16.99
N MET A 143 -11.67 -2.80 -16.90
CA MET A 143 -12.47 -3.95 -16.47
C MET A 143 -13.38 -4.46 -17.58
N ARG A 144 -13.86 -5.70 -17.44
CA ARG A 144 -14.88 -6.30 -18.35
C ARG A 144 -16.29 -6.04 -17.83
N VAL A 145 -16.64 -4.76 -17.64
CA VAL A 145 -17.99 -4.33 -17.25
C VAL A 145 -18.73 -3.87 -18.49
N ALA A 146 -20.02 -4.29 -18.65
CA ALA A 146 -20.83 -3.82 -19.77
C ALA A 146 -20.96 -2.29 -19.73
N THR A 147 -20.72 -1.63 -20.87
CA THR A 147 -20.63 -0.17 -21.01
C THR A 147 -21.81 0.56 -20.37
N HIS A 148 -23.06 0.10 -20.66
CA HIS A 148 -24.25 0.72 -20.08
C HIS A 148 -24.30 0.60 -18.55
N ALA A 149 -23.87 -0.54 -17.99
CA ALA A 149 -23.82 -0.74 -16.54
C ALA A 149 -22.73 0.14 -15.89
N ALA A 150 -21.54 0.24 -16.50
CA ALA A 150 -20.47 1.10 -16.03
C ALA A 150 -20.90 2.58 -15.96
N VAL A 151 -21.57 3.07 -17.01
CA VAL A 151 -22.07 4.46 -17.06
C VAL A 151 -23.18 4.67 -16.04
N ASP A 152 -24.23 3.84 -16.05
CA ASP A 152 -25.41 3.99 -15.19
C ASP A 152 -25.06 3.93 -13.70
N GLU A 153 -24.23 2.96 -13.29
CA GLU A 153 -23.84 2.78 -11.89
C GLU A 153 -22.88 3.89 -11.42
N THR A 154 -22.00 4.38 -12.30
CA THR A 154 -21.13 5.52 -11.96
C THR A 154 -21.94 6.81 -11.79
N VAL A 155 -22.96 7.03 -12.63
CA VAL A 155 -23.89 8.16 -12.48
C VAL A 155 -24.73 8.04 -11.20
N GLY A 156 -25.16 6.81 -10.87
CA GLY A 156 -25.85 6.51 -9.61
C GLY A 156 -24.99 6.82 -8.39
N LEU A 157 -23.72 6.38 -8.42
CA LEU A 157 -22.72 6.71 -7.39
C LEU A 157 -22.53 8.23 -7.26
N ALA A 158 -22.28 8.93 -8.39
CA ALA A 158 -22.12 10.39 -8.40
C ALA A 158 -23.31 11.11 -7.77
N ARG A 159 -24.54 10.69 -8.09
CA ARG A 159 -25.76 11.28 -7.50
C ARG A 159 -25.80 11.10 -5.99
N LYS A 160 -25.34 9.94 -5.49
CA LYS A 160 -25.30 9.63 -4.06
C LYS A 160 -24.23 10.42 -3.29
N VAL A 161 -23.00 10.47 -3.84
CA VAL A 161 -21.83 10.99 -3.10
C VAL A 161 -21.47 12.43 -3.47
N ASN A 162 -21.80 12.89 -4.69
CA ASN A 162 -21.45 14.24 -5.19
C ASN A 162 -22.70 15.12 -5.42
N GLY A 163 -23.90 14.55 -5.33
CA GLY A 163 -25.16 15.27 -5.54
C GLY A 163 -25.69 15.25 -6.98
N ALA A 164 -26.96 15.66 -7.14
CA ALA A 164 -27.68 15.58 -8.44
C ALA A 164 -27.04 16.46 -9.53
N GLY A 165 -26.48 17.60 -9.18
CA GLY A 165 -25.81 18.52 -10.14
C GLY A 165 -24.57 17.87 -10.77
N ALA A 166 -23.75 17.18 -9.99
CA ALA A 166 -22.57 16.49 -10.49
C ALA A 166 -22.91 15.27 -11.37
N ALA A 167 -24.03 14.60 -11.10
CA ALA A 167 -24.44 13.41 -11.85
C ALA A 167 -24.65 13.67 -13.36
N GLY A 168 -25.16 14.84 -13.73
CA GLY A 168 -25.28 15.25 -15.13
C GLY A 168 -23.94 15.40 -15.83
N PHE A 169 -22.98 16.03 -15.17
CA PHE A 169 -21.62 16.18 -15.68
C PHE A 169 -20.91 14.82 -15.79
N VAL A 170 -20.98 13.99 -14.74
CA VAL A 170 -20.42 12.61 -14.76
C VAL A 170 -21.01 11.80 -15.91
N ASN A 171 -22.34 11.87 -16.14
CA ASN A 171 -22.96 11.17 -17.26
C ASN A 171 -22.41 11.60 -18.62
N ALA A 172 -22.24 12.92 -18.84
CA ALA A 172 -21.68 13.43 -20.09
C ALA A 172 -20.24 12.97 -20.33
N VAL A 173 -19.38 13.05 -19.29
CA VAL A 173 -17.99 12.60 -19.37
C VAL A 173 -17.90 11.10 -19.60
N MET A 174 -18.65 10.29 -18.84
CA MET A 174 -18.64 8.83 -18.95
C MET A 174 -19.09 8.36 -20.34
N ARG A 175 -20.12 8.99 -20.93
CA ARG A 175 -20.54 8.69 -22.30
C ARG A 175 -19.42 8.95 -23.31
N ARG A 176 -18.74 10.11 -23.21
CA ARG A 176 -17.61 10.41 -24.11
C ARG A 176 -16.45 9.42 -23.93
N ILE A 177 -16.14 9.02 -22.69
CA ILE A 177 -15.12 7.98 -22.45
C ILE A 177 -15.51 6.67 -23.13
N SER A 178 -16.79 6.31 -23.11
CA SER A 178 -17.30 5.05 -23.66
C SER A 178 -17.35 4.98 -25.20
N GLU A 179 -17.12 6.10 -25.90
CA GLU A 179 -17.16 6.18 -27.38
C GLU A 179 -15.90 5.62 -28.04
N GLN A 180 -14.81 5.44 -27.27
CA GLN A 180 -13.50 5.03 -27.81
C GLN A 180 -12.91 3.88 -26.97
N SER A 181 -12.06 3.07 -27.60
CA SER A 181 -11.28 2.04 -26.93
C SER A 181 -10.15 2.66 -26.10
N ARG A 182 -9.53 1.85 -25.26
CA ARG A 182 -8.34 2.27 -24.49
C ARG A 182 -7.19 2.68 -25.43
N GLU A 183 -6.99 1.94 -26.50
CA GLU A 183 -5.96 2.15 -27.50
C GLU A 183 -6.18 3.49 -28.25
N ASP A 184 -7.41 3.79 -28.62
CA ASP A 184 -7.78 5.06 -29.26
C ASP A 184 -7.55 6.24 -28.31
N TRP A 185 -7.91 6.10 -27.02
CA TRP A 185 -7.63 7.11 -26.02
C TRP A 185 -6.15 7.34 -25.81
N LEU A 186 -5.32 6.28 -25.75
CA LEU A 186 -3.87 6.41 -25.66
C LEU A 186 -3.30 7.19 -26.86
N ALA A 187 -3.74 6.85 -28.07
CA ALA A 187 -3.32 7.56 -29.28
C ALA A 187 -3.72 9.05 -29.26
N LEU A 188 -4.85 9.38 -28.63
CA LEU A 188 -5.33 10.76 -28.52
C LEU A 188 -4.62 11.58 -27.45
N VAL A 189 -4.35 10.98 -26.27
CA VAL A 189 -3.81 11.72 -25.11
C VAL A 189 -2.28 11.77 -25.08
N ILE A 190 -1.59 10.89 -25.84
CA ILE A 190 -0.14 10.89 -25.95
C ILE A 190 0.27 11.59 -27.25
N PRO A 191 0.90 12.78 -27.17
CA PRO A 191 1.39 13.47 -28.36
C PRO A 191 2.34 12.60 -29.18
N ALA A 192 2.26 12.64 -30.50
CA ALA A 192 3.18 11.89 -31.38
C ALA A 192 4.66 12.26 -31.16
N THR A 193 4.91 13.49 -30.70
CA THR A 193 6.24 14.02 -30.40
C THR A 193 6.68 13.79 -28.95
N ALA A 194 5.91 13.05 -28.15
CA ALA A 194 6.26 12.79 -26.75
C ALA A 194 7.59 12.05 -26.64
N ALA A 195 8.43 12.46 -25.69
CA ALA A 195 9.65 11.74 -25.35
C ALA A 195 9.32 10.29 -24.92
N PRO A 196 10.20 9.29 -25.15
CA PRO A 196 9.94 7.90 -24.78
C PRO A 196 9.50 7.71 -23.33
N THR A 197 10.15 8.38 -22.37
CA THR A 197 9.78 8.31 -20.95
C THR A 197 8.41 8.92 -20.65
N ALA A 198 8.05 10.01 -21.31
CA ALA A 198 6.75 10.65 -21.16
C ALA A 198 5.62 9.78 -21.77
N ARG A 199 5.88 9.09 -22.89
CA ARG A 199 4.97 8.11 -23.46
C ARG A 199 4.74 6.94 -22.50
N LEU A 200 5.80 6.30 -22.01
CA LEU A 200 5.71 5.20 -21.05
C LEU A 200 5.01 5.62 -19.74
N ALA A 201 5.19 6.87 -19.31
CA ALA A 201 4.55 7.42 -18.13
C ALA A 201 3.00 7.37 -18.23
N VAL A 202 2.44 7.70 -19.38
CA VAL A 202 0.99 7.62 -19.63
C VAL A 202 0.55 6.18 -19.89
N GLU A 203 1.24 5.46 -20.77
CA GLU A 203 0.89 4.07 -21.16
C GLU A 203 0.83 3.14 -19.95
N HIS A 204 1.82 3.26 -19.04
CA HIS A 204 1.92 2.45 -17.83
C HIS A 204 1.45 3.17 -16.56
N SER A 205 0.92 4.40 -16.68
CA SER A 205 0.34 5.15 -15.56
C SER A 205 1.32 5.36 -14.40
N HIS A 206 2.45 5.97 -14.68
CA HIS A 206 3.46 6.38 -13.68
C HIS A 206 3.80 7.86 -13.85
N PRO A 207 4.14 8.58 -12.77
CA PRO A 207 4.83 9.87 -12.89
C PRO A 207 6.12 9.74 -13.70
N GLU A 208 6.39 10.67 -14.61
CA GLU A 208 7.57 10.58 -15.50
C GLU A 208 8.89 10.51 -14.74
N TRP A 209 8.99 11.16 -13.58
CA TRP A 209 10.19 11.08 -12.74
C TRP A 209 10.46 9.66 -12.23
N ILE A 210 9.41 8.88 -11.94
CA ILE A 210 9.55 7.45 -11.55
C ILE A 210 10.04 6.64 -12.74
N VAL A 211 9.49 6.86 -13.93
CA VAL A 211 9.95 6.18 -15.15
C VAL A 211 11.44 6.42 -15.38
N LYS A 212 11.90 7.67 -15.26
CA LYS A 212 13.32 8.04 -15.36
C LYS A 212 14.17 7.40 -14.27
N ALA A 213 13.66 7.37 -13.03
CA ALA A 213 14.35 6.75 -11.90
C ALA A 213 14.48 5.23 -12.07
N MET A 214 13.43 4.53 -12.54
CA MET A 214 13.46 3.09 -12.82
C MET A 214 14.44 2.76 -13.94
N ARG A 215 14.47 3.56 -15.02
CA ARG A 215 15.45 3.40 -16.10
C ARG A 215 16.89 3.53 -15.59
N ALA A 216 17.14 4.55 -14.77
CA ALA A 216 18.46 4.75 -14.18
C ALA A 216 18.83 3.61 -13.22
N ALA A 217 17.85 3.09 -12.46
CA ALA A 217 18.05 1.97 -11.54
C ALA A 217 18.39 0.67 -12.28
N LEU A 218 17.68 0.34 -13.37
CA LEU A 218 17.98 -0.84 -14.20
C LEU A 218 19.43 -0.83 -14.71
N LEU A 219 19.91 0.33 -15.19
CA LEU A 219 21.30 0.50 -15.64
C LEU A 219 22.29 0.48 -14.47
N GLY A 220 22.00 1.21 -13.39
CA GLY A 220 22.92 1.37 -12.27
C GLY A 220 23.11 0.13 -11.41
N HIS A 221 22.11 -0.75 -11.35
CA HIS A 221 22.21 -2.07 -10.73
C HIS A 221 22.65 -3.18 -11.71
N HIS A 222 23.04 -2.82 -12.92
CA HIS A 222 23.46 -3.76 -13.98
C HIS A 222 22.42 -4.86 -14.28
N ALA A 223 21.13 -4.53 -14.10
CA ALA A 223 20.03 -5.43 -14.44
C ALA A 223 19.71 -5.40 -15.96
N SER A 224 20.12 -4.32 -16.65
CA SER A 224 19.92 -4.14 -18.09
C SER A 224 21.15 -3.47 -18.72
N SER A 225 21.37 -3.74 -20.00
CA SER A 225 22.33 -3.00 -20.83
C SER A 225 21.69 -1.75 -21.45
N ALA A 226 22.49 -0.91 -22.10
CA ALA A 226 21.98 0.25 -22.85
C ALA A 226 21.05 -0.16 -24.01
N GLU A 227 21.23 -1.35 -24.55
CA GLU A 227 20.43 -1.90 -25.66
C GLU A 227 19.11 -2.50 -25.20
N THR A 228 19.04 -3.07 -23.97
CA THR A 228 17.85 -3.78 -23.47
C THR A 228 17.00 -2.95 -22.51
N VAL A 229 17.54 -1.88 -21.94
CA VAL A 229 16.92 -1.12 -20.83
C VAL A 229 15.51 -0.61 -21.13
N ASP A 230 15.22 -0.24 -22.36
CA ASP A 230 13.90 0.32 -22.70
C ASP A 230 12.82 -0.79 -22.78
N ALA A 231 13.19 -2.01 -23.19
CA ALA A 231 12.31 -3.18 -23.17
C ALA A 231 12.08 -3.64 -21.72
N ASP A 232 13.14 -3.75 -20.91
CA ASP A 232 13.09 -4.15 -19.51
C ASP A 232 12.32 -3.13 -18.68
N LEU A 233 12.48 -1.83 -18.98
CA LEU A 233 11.69 -0.76 -18.37
C LEU A 233 10.19 -0.93 -18.64
N GLY A 234 9.80 -1.20 -19.89
CA GLY A 234 8.42 -1.49 -20.25
C GLY A 234 7.86 -2.67 -19.46
N ALA A 235 8.62 -3.78 -19.34
CA ALA A 235 8.25 -4.96 -18.56
C ALA A 235 8.11 -4.64 -17.04
N LEU A 236 9.05 -3.87 -16.48
CA LEU A 236 9.02 -3.42 -15.09
C LEU A 236 7.76 -2.60 -14.79
N LEU A 237 7.49 -1.55 -15.58
CA LEU A 237 6.33 -0.69 -15.41
C LEU A 237 5.00 -1.45 -15.60
N ALA A 238 4.96 -2.45 -16.49
CA ALA A 238 3.81 -3.33 -16.65
C ALA A 238 3.60 -4.20 -15.42
N SER A 239 4.69 -4.74 -14.84
CA SER A 239 4.63 -5.56 -13.62
C SER A 239 4.12 -4.77 -12.41
N ASP A 240 4.44 -3.47 -12.31
CA ASP A 240 3.92 -2.59 -11.26
C ASP A 240 2.39 -2.40 -11.34
N ASN A 241 1.79 -2.67 -12.50
CA ASN A 241 0.35 -2.62 -12.71
C ASN A 241 -0.34 -3.99 -12.60
N ALA A 242 0.42 -5.08 -12.50
CA ALA A 242 -0.14 -6.40 -12.27
C ALA A 242 -0.58 -6.57 -10.81
N PRO A 243 -1.76 -7.14 -10.53
CA PRO A 243 -2.15 -7.48 -9.17
C PRO A 243 -1.16 -8.48 -8.54
N PRO A 244 -0.58 -8.20 -7.37
CA PRO A 244 0.32 -9.14 -6.71
C PRO A 244 -0.44 -10.36 -6.21
N ARG A 245 0.21 -11.53 -6.22
CA ARG A 245 -0.27 -12.69 -5.48
C ARG A 245 -0.11 -12.43 -3.97
N VAL A 246 -0.94 -13.08 -3.16
CA VAL A 246 -0.85 -12.98 -1.69
C VAL A 246 0.19 -14.00 -1.22
N SER A 247 1.39 -13.52 -0.95
CA SER A 247 2.47 -14.33 -0.38
C SER A 247 2.35 -14.38 1.14
N LEU A 248 2.52 -15.58 1.70
CA LEU A 248 2.49 -15.89 3.11
C LEU A 248 3.89 -16.32 3.57
N VAL A 249 4.18 -16.10 4.84
CA VAL A 249 5.38 -16.61 5.51
C VAL A 249 4.96 -17.46 6.70
N ALA A 250 5.43 -18.68 6.76
CA ALA A 250 5.45 -19.49 7.98
C ALA A 250 6.66 -19.06 8.81
N ARG A 251 6.46 -18.62 10.06
CA ARG A 251 7.56 -18.16 10.91
C ARG A 251 8.26 -19.36 11.52
N PRO A 252 9.59 -19.53 11.31
CA PRO A 252 10.35 -20.66 11.82
C PRO A 252 10.15 -20.88 13.33
N GLY A 253 9.97 -22.12 13.73
CA GLY A 253 9.67 -22.52 15.12
C GLY A 253 8.24 -22.24 15.60
N LEU A 254 7.40 -21.53 14.81
CA LEU A 254 6.02 -21.19 15.14
C LEU A 254 5.00 -21.85 14.22
N ALA A 255 5.30 -21.97 12.93
CA ALA A 255 4.47 -22.64 11.93
C ALA A 255 5.34 -23.26 10.84
N GLU A 256 4.81 -24.28 10.20
CA GLU A 256 5.40 -24.92 9.04
C GLU A 256 4.68 -24.51 7.75
N VAL A 257 5.39 -24.55 6.61
CA VAL A 257 4.79 -24.27 5.29
C VAL A 257 3.65 -25.23 4.98
N SER A 258 3.72 -26.49 5.45
CA SER A 258 2.67 -27.50 5.31
C SER A 258 1.33 -27.05 5.88
N GLU A 259 1.31 -26.32 7.02
CA GLU A 259 0.07 -25.76 7.58
C GLU A 259 -0.60 -24.74 6.62
N LEU A 260 0.21 -23.97 5.88
CA LEU A 260 -0.29 -23.03 4.88
C LEU A 260 -0.80 -23.74 3.63
N VAL A 261 -0.14 -24.84 3.25
CA VAL A 261 -0.56 -25.70 2.11
C VAL A 261 -1.89 -26.38 2.42
N GLU A 262 -2.07 -26.91 3.62
CA GLU A 262 -3.34 -27.49 4.07
C GLU A 262 -4.47 -26.45 4.08
N ALA A 263 -4.14 -25.17 4.28
CA ALA A 263 -5.09 -24.05 4.19
C ALA A 263 -5.35 -23.55 2.75
N GLY A 264 -4.79 -24.21 1.73
CA GLY A 264 -5.03 -23.92 0.31
C GLY A 264 -4.01 -22.98 -0.34
N ALA A 265 -2.80 -22.83 0.24
CA ALA A 265 -1.69 -22.16 -0.39
C ALA A 265 -0.80 -23.17 -1.16
N GLU A 266 0.02 -22.66 -2.08
CA GLU A 266 1.07 -23.41 -2.78
C GLU A 266 2.43 -23.04 -2.19
N PRO A 267 3.37 -23.99 -1.99
CA PRO A 267 4.72 -23.65 -1.54
C PRO A 267 5.38 -22.66 -2.48
N SER A 268 6.16 -21.73 -1.94
CA SER A 268 6.96 -20.81 -2.74
C SER A 268 8.16 -21.51 -3.36
N ALA A 269 8.46 -21.23 -4.62
CA ALA A 269 9.71 -21.64 -5.24
C ALA A 269 10.90 -20.76 -4.81
N LEU A 270 10.65 -19.51 -4.35
CA LEU A 270 11.71 -18.57 -3.98
C LEU A 270 12.05 -18.61 -2.49
N SER A 271 11.08 -18.81 -1.61
CA SER A 271 11.32 -18.75 -0.17
C SER A 271 10.99 -20.07 0.51
N ARG A 272 11.97 -20.69 1.18
CA ARG A 272 11.79 -21.95 1.91
C ARG A 272 10.75 -21.88 3.04
N VAL A 273 10.40 -20.68 3.50
CA VAL A 273 9.38 -20.41 4.53
C VAL A 273 8.13 -19.79 3.93
N GLY A 274 8.07 -19.64 2.60
CA GLY A 274 7.03 -18.95 1.86
C GLY A 274 5.97 -19.89 1.31
N ALA A 275 4.75 -19.36 1.15
CA ALA A 275 3.68 -19.98 0.37
C ALA A 275 2.86 -18.89 -0.33
N THR A 276 2.24 -19.22 -1.47
CA THR A 276 1.37 -18.32 -2.22
C THR A 276 -0.08 -18.75 -2.08
N LEU A 277 -0.94 -17.88 -1.57
CA LEU A 277 -2.36 -18.18 -1.44
C LEU A 277 -3.04 -18.13 -2.82
N THR A 278 -3.72 -19.20 -3.19
CA THR A 278 -4.39 -19.33 -4.49
C THR A 278 -5.75 -18.62 -4.53
N GLY A 279 -6.28 -18.25 -3.37
CA GLY A 279 -7.55 -17.53 -3.21
C GLY A 279 -8.01 -17.49 -1.76
N GLY A 280 -9.03 -16.71 -1.47
CA GLY A 280 -9.57 -16.58 -0.11
C GLY A 280 -9.01 -15.42 0.69
N ASP A 281 -9.38 -15.36 1.97
CA ASP A 281 -8.92 -14.35 2.93
C ASP A 281 -7.80 -14.95 3.79
N PRO A 282 -6.58 -14.41 3.75
CA PRO A 282 -5.48 -14.87 4.61
C PRO A 282 -5.82 -14.78 6.11
N GLY A 283 -6.71 -13.86 6.51
CA GLY A 283 -7.22 -13.75 7.87
C GLY A 283 -8.07 -14.95 8.33
N GLY A 284 -8.54 -15.80 7.40
CA GLY A 284 -9.21 -17.05 7.69
C GLY A 284 -8.27 -18.17 8.16
N ILE A 285 -6.97 -18.08 7.85
CA ILE A 285 -5.96 -19.10 8.18
C ILE A 285 -5.62 -19.04 9.67
N PRO A 286 -5.76 -20.15 10.43
CA PRO A 286 -5.47 -20.16 11.86
C PRO A 286 -4.07 -19.67 12.22
N ALA A 287 -3.03 -20.17 11.55
CA ALA A 287 -1.65 -19.75 11.77
C ALA A 287 -1.43 -18.23 11.60
N VAL A 288 -2.14 -17.60 10.64
CA VAL A 288 -2.08 -16.15 10.43
C VAL A 288 -2.80 -15.39 11.56
N ARG A 289 -3.98 -15.84 11.98
CA ARG A 289 -4.71 -15.21 13.10
C ARG A 289 -3.96 -15.27 14.42
N GLU A 290 -3.26 -16.38 14.65
CA GLU A 290 -2.47 -16.63 15.86
C GLU A 290 -1.11 -15.93 15.86
N GLY A 291 -0.73 -15.33 14.73
CA GLY A 291 0.57 -14.65 14.58
C GLY A 291 1.74 -15.62 14.41
N ARG A 292 1.49 -16.88 14.07
CA ARG A 292 2.51 -17.90 13.75
C ARG A 292 2.96 -17.84 12.29
N ALA A 293 2.08 -17.36 11.43
CA ALA A 293 2.32 -17.02 10.03
C ALA A 293 1.86 -15.59 9.74
N ALA A 294 2.19 -15.04 8.57
CA ALA A 294 1.76 -13.70 8.18
C ALA A 294 1.71 -13.54 6.65
N VAL A 295 1.03 -12.46 6.19
CA VAL A 295 1.18 -11.99 4.81
C VAL A 295 2.49 -11.21 4.71
N GLN A 296 3.41 -11.66 3.86
CA GLN A 296 4.69 -11.01 3.62
C GLN A 296 5.19 -11.32 2.22
N ASP A 297 5.66 -10.29 1.50
CA ASP A 297 6.26 -10.47 0.17
C ASP A 297 7.53 -11.32 0.24
N GLU A 298 7.74 -12.18 -0.76
CA GLU A 298 8.86 -13.10 -0.81
C GLU A 298 10.21 -12.40 -0.86
N GLY A 299 10.32 -11.26 -1.56
CA GLY A 299 11.52 -10.43 -1.55
C GLY A 299 11.89 -9.97 -0.13
N SER A 300 10.90 -9.56 0.67
CA SER A 300 11.11 -9.22 2.08
C SER A 300 11.52 -10.43 2.94
N GLN A 301 11.03 -11.64 2.61
CA GLN A 301 11.45 -12.88 3.28
C GLN A 301 12.90 -13.20 2.96
N LEU A 302 13.31 -13.11 1.68
CA LEU A 302 14.68 -13.36 1.23
C LEU A 302 15.71 -12.46 1.92
N ILE A 303 15.39 -11.19 2.15
CA ILE A 303 16.25 -10.26 2.90
C ILE A 303 16.55 -10.77 4.32
N ALA A 304 15.52 -11.15 5.07
CA ALA A 304 15.68 -11.66 6.43
C ALA A 304 16.43 -13.01 6.46
N LEU A 305 16.11 -13.90 5.51
CA LEU A 305 16.79 -15.19 5.35
C LEU A 305 18.27 -15.01 4.98
N ALA A 306 18.60 -14.06 4.09
CA ALA A 306 19.98 -13.77 3.72
C ALA A 306 20.81 -13.28 4.92
N LEU A 307 20.26 -12.35 5.73
CA LEU A 307 20.94 -11.90 6.95
C LEU A 307 21.19 -13.06 7.92
N ALA A 308 20.21 -13.94 8.13
CA ALA A 308 20.34 -15.08 9.05
C ALA A 308 21.38 -16.10 8.57
N ARG A 309 21.61 -16.22 7.25
CA ARG A 309 22.59 -17.17 6.67
C ARG A 309 24.04 -16.72 6.75
N VAL A 310 24.31 -15.41 6.96
CA VAL A 310 25.70 -14.94 7.05
C VAL A 310 26.40 -15.64 8.19
N PRO A 311 27.56 -16.31 8.00
CA PRO A 311 28.34 -16.85 9.11
C PRO A 311 28.80 -15.72 10.04
N VAL A 312 28.52 -15.83 11.33
CA VAL A 312 28.96 -14.90 12.38
C VAL A 312 29.51 -15.71 13.54
N GLU A 313 30.67 -15.31 14.03
CA GLU A 313 31.27 -15.89 15.23
C GLU A 313 30.87 -15.05 16.45
N ALA A 314 30.12 -15.63 17.37
CA ALA A 314 29.71 -14.97 18.60
C ALA A 314 30.25 -15.74 19.82
N GLN A 315 30.73 -15.00 20.82
CA GLN A 315 31.05 -15.56 22.13
C GLN A 315 29.75 -15.63 22.95
N GLY A 316 29.09 -16.78 22.96
CA GLY A 316 27.79 -16.99 23.62
C GLY A 316 26.60 -16.82 22.67
N SER A 317 25.43 -16.52 23.22
CA SER A 317 24.21 -16.32 22.43
C SER A 317 24.29 -15.06 21.58
N GLU A 318 23.92 -15.15 20.29
CA GLU A 318 23.84 -13.99 19.41
C GLU A 318 22.77 -13.00 19.88
N ARG A 319 22.99 -11.72 19.60
CA ARG A 319 22.00 -10.66 19.77
C ARG A 319 21.71 -10.02 18.42
N TRP A 320 20.45 -10.03 18.02
CA TRP A 320 20.00 -9.48 16.75
C TRP A 320 19.25 -8.17 16.96
N LEU A 321 19.29 -7.29 15.98
CA LEU A 321 18.57 -6.03 15.97
C LEU A 321 17.82 -5.84 14.65
N ASP A 322 16.53 -5.55 14.72
CA ASP A 322 15.79 -4.92 13.62
C ASP A 322 15.64 -3.43 13.95
N LEU A 323 16.41 -2.57 13.27
CA LEU A 323 16.53 -1.14 13.60
C LEU A 323 15.29 -0.32 13.24
N CYS A 324 14.51 -0.77 12.24
CA CYS A 324 13.33 -0.09 11.71
C CYS A 324 12.15 -1.06 11.57
N ALA A 325 11.79 -1.73 12.64
CA ALA A 325 10.96 -2.92 12.64
C ALA A 325 9.50 -2.74 12.19
N GLY A 326 8.96 -1.52 12.25
CA GLY A 326 7.54 -1.28 12.01
C GLY A 326 7.06 -1.48 10.57
N PRO A 327 5.92 -2.13 10.38
CA PRO A 327 4.94 -2.61 11.37
C PRO A 327 5.16 -4.05 11.87
N GLY A 328 6.32 -4.69 11.67
CA GLY A 328 6.63 -6.01 12.22
C GLY A 328 6.83 -7.13 11.21
N GLY A 329 6.73 -6.88 9.91
CA GLY A 329 6.80 -7.94 8.89
C GLY A 329 8.13 -8.70 8.92
N LYS A 330 9.26 -8.00 8.71
CA LYS A 330 10.60 -8.60 8.77
C LYS A 330 10.99 -8.99 10.19
N ALA A 331 10.65 -8.15 11.21
CA ALA A 331 10.86 -8.47 12.61
C ALA A 331 10.24 -9.82 13.02
N GLY A 332 9.02 -10.13 12.53
CA GLY A 332 8.34 -11.40 12.82
C GLY A 332 9.05 -12.61 12.24
N LEU A 333 9.63 -12.51 11.05
CA LEU A 333 10.44 -13.59 10.47
C LEU A 333 11.79 -13.70 11.19
N LEU A 334 12.46 -12.57 11.45
CA LEU A 334 13.72 -12.55 12.21
C LEU A 334 13.55 -13.13 13.60
N ALA A 335 12.41 -12.90 14.26
CA ALA A 335 12.11 -13.49 15.56
C ALA A 335 12.08 -15.02 15.51
N GLY A 336 11.42 -15.60 14.51
CA GLY A 336 11.45 -17.05 14.31
C GLY A 336 12.85 -17.58 14.05
N LEU A 337 13.61 -16.94 13.17
CA LEU A 337 14.98 -17.30 12.84
C LEU A 337 15.93 -17.15 14.06
N ALA A 338 15.76 -16.11 14.86
CA ALA A 338 16.53 -15.91 16.10
C ALA A 338 16.25 -17.03 17.13
N ILE A 339 14.99 -17.43 17.28
CA ILE A 339 14.60 -18.56 18.16
C ILE A 339 15.26 -19.87 17.71
N GLU A 340 15.29 -20.15 16.39
CA GLU A 340 15.98 -21.33 15.86
C GLU A 340 17.49 -21.28 16.08
N ALA A 341 18.08 -20.08 15.97
CA ALA A 341 19.51 -19.87 16.21
C ALA A 341 19.91 -19.81 17.70
N GLY A 342 18.95 -19.84 18.64
CA GLY A 342 19.23 -19.62 20.06
C GLY A 342 19.73 -18.20 20.35
N ALA A 343 19.15 -17.19 19.70
CA ALA A 343 19.55 -15.79 19.78
C ALA A 343 18.44 -14.92 20.38
N ASP A 344 18.84 -13.80 20.97
CA ASP A 344 17.94 -12.72 21.40
C ASP A 344 17.67 -11.75 20.23
N LEU A 345 16.47 -11.15 20.18
CA LEU A 345 16.12 -10.11 19.21
C LEU A 345 15.61 -8.86 19.90
N CYS A 346 16.15 -7.71 19.50
CA CYS A 346 15.59 -6.39 19.77
C CYS A 346 14.95 -5.84 18.48
N ALA A 347 13.67 -5.48 18.51
CA ALA A 347 12.97 -4.82 17.41
C ALA A 347 12.72 -3.36 17.78
N ASN A 348 13.37 -2.41 17.09
CA ASN A 348 13.25 -0.99 17.34
C ASN A 348 12.31 -0.30 16.34
N GLU A 349 11.47 0.60 16.83
CA GLU A 349 10.59 1.45 16.00
C GLU A 349 10.42 2.82 16.65
N VAL A 350 10.62 3.88 15.88
CA VAL A 350 10.57 5.26 16.39
C VAL A 350 9.14 5.72 16.74
N SER A 351 8.13 5.24 16.03
CA SER A 351 6.73 5.59 16.26
C SER A 351 6.09 4.70 17.33
N PRO A 352 5.58 5.26 18.46
CA PRO A 352 4.93 4.47 19.50
C PRO A 352 3.77 3.62 18.98
N HIS A 353 2.92 4.18 18.11
CA HIS A 353 1.80 3.45 17.52
C HIS A 353 2.27 2.26 16.67
N ARG A 354 3.33 2.44 15.86
CA ARG A 354 3.89 1.35 15.05
C ARG A 354 4.63 0.33 15.92
N ALA A 355 5.28 0.75 17.00
CA ALA A 355 5.89 -0.15 17.97
C ALA A 355 4.85 -1.06 18.65
N ASP A 356 3.63 -0.55 18.90
CA ASP A 356 2.53 -1.39 19.41
C ASP A 356 2.10 -2.46 18.38
N LEU A 357 2.10 -2.14 17.09
CA LEU A 357 1.86 -3.13 16.03
C LEU A 357 2.98 -4.19 15.98
N VAL A 358 4.23 -3.78 16.17
CA VAL A 358 5.36 -4.71 16.28
C VAL A 358 5.19 -5.65 17.48
N ARG A 359 4.82 -5.12 18.67
CA ARG A 359 4.54 -5.94 19.87
C ARG A 359 3.45 -6.97 19.62
N GLN A 360 2.37 -6.56 18.96
CA GLN A 360 1.28 -7.47 18.59
C GLN A 360 1.76 -8.57 17.63
N THR A 361 2.57 -8.19 16.63
CA THR A 361 3.12 -9.11 15.64
C THR A 361 4.09 -10.12 16.26
N LEU A 362 4.88 -9.71 17.25
CA LEU A 362 5.91 -10.53 17.89
C LEU A 362 5.38 -11.34 19.08
N ARG A 363 4.14 -11.16 19.52
CA ARG A 363 3.62 -11.76 20.75
C ARG A 363 3.80 -13.29 20.83
N ALA A 364 3.49 -14.01 19.74
CA ALA A 364 3.64 -15.47 19.71
C ALA A 364 5.12 -15.88 19.77
N ALA A 365 6.00 -15.17 19.05
CA ALA A 365 7.44 -15.41 19.05
C ALA A 365 8.07 -15.07 20.41
N ALA A 366 7.66 -13.98 21.06
CA ALA A 366 8.17 -13.60 22.38
C ALA A 366 7.85 -14.65 23.46
N ALA A 367 6.62 -15.19 23.45
CA ALA A 367 6.24 -16.26 24.37
C ALA A 367 7.05 -17.55 24.15
N LEU A 368 7.32 -17.92 22.89
CA LEU A 368 8.14 -19.09 22.58
C LEU A 368 9.61 -18.86 22.94
N ALA A 369 10.16 -17.67 22.67
CA ALA A 369 11.52 -17.32 23.03
C ALA A 369 11.75 -17.42 24.55
N GLU A 370 10.85 -16.83 25.35
CA GLU A 370 10.90 -16.90 26.81
C GLU A 370 10.89 -18.36 27.31
N ALA A 371 10.03 -19.20 26.74
CA ALA A 371 9.98 -20.64 27.08
C ALA A 371 11.27 -21.39 26.74
N ARG A 372 12.08 -20.87 25.82
CA ARG A 372 13.40 -21.42 25.42
C ARG A 372 14.59 -20.71 26.08
N GLY A 373 14.35 -19.76 27.00
CA GLY A 373 15.39 -19.01 27.71
C GLY A 373 16.01 -17.86 26.91
N HIS A 374 15.32 -17.38 25.85
CA HIS A 374 15.72 -16.26 25.00
C HIS A 374 14.75 -15.07 25.14
N ARG A 375 15.15 -13.93 24.61
CA ARG A 375 14.37 -12.69 24.70
C ARG A 375 14.07 -12.10 23.33
N ILE A 376 12.81 -11.67 23.16
CA ILE A 376 12.38 -10.84 22.04
C ILE A 376 11.76 -9.58 22.62
N ASP A 377 12.48 -8.47 22.50
CA ASP A 377 12.10 -7.17 23.06
C ASP A 377 11.68 -6.20 21.95
N VAL A 378 10.74 -5.30 22.27
CA VAL A 378 10.36 -4.19 21.37
C VAL A 378 10.68 -2.87 22.04
N ARG A 379 11.60 -2.14 21.44
CA ARG A 379 12.05 -0.82 21.87
C ARG A 379 11.33 0.27 21.05
N THR A 380 11.04 1.40 21.69
CA THR A 380 10.55 2.60 21.01
C THR A 380 11.59 3.70 21.16
N ALA A 381 12.45 3.86 20.13
CA ALA A 381 13.53 4.85 20.14
C ALA A 381 13.91 5.26 18.71
N ASP A 382 14.64 6.38 18.61
CA ASP A 382 15.23 6.81 17.34
C ASP A 382 16.40 5.89 16.97
N GLY A 383 16.30 5.22 15.83
CA GLY A 383 17.34 4.31 15.33
C GLY A 383 18.69 4.98 15.06
N ARG A 384 18.72 6.30 14.88
CA ARG A 384 19.95 7.05 14.60
C ARG A 384 20.90 7.15 15.79
N VAL A 385 20.41 6.94 17.01
CA VAL A 385 21.23 7.05 18.23
C VAL A 385 21.59 5.70 18.86
N ILE A 386 21.06 4.59 18.37
CA ILE A 386 21.31 3.25 18.96
C ILE A 386 22.78 2.87 18.93
N GLY A 387 23.52 3.29 17.89
CA GLY A 387 24.96 3.07 17.82
C GLY A 387 25.77 3.77 18.92
N GLU A 388 25.29 4.92 19.39
CA GLU A 388 25.89 5.65 20.52
C GLU A 388 25.48 5.06 21.88
N GLU A 389 24.23 4.63 22.02
CA GLU A 389 23.68 4.09 23.27
C GLU A 389 24.13 2.63 23.53
N GLU A 390 24.28 1.84 22.48
CA GLU A 390 24.59 0.42 22.54
C GLU A 390 25.70 0.02 21.55
N PRO A 391 26.89 0.62 21.61
CA PRO A 391 27.98 0.37 20.67
C PRO A 391 28.46 -1.08 20.73
N GLY A 392 28.65 -1.69 19.56
CA GLY A 392 29.21 -3.03 19.44
C GLY A 392 28.41 -4.14 20.09
N ARG A 393 27.11 -3.96 20.30
CA ARG A 393 26.27 -4.89 21.07
C ARG A 393 25.68 -6.02 20.24
N TYR A 394 25.39 -5.79 18.95
CA TYR A 394 24.59 -6.69 18.15
C TYR A 394 25.43 -7.45 17.12
N HIS A 395 25.16 -8.74 16.96
CA HIS A 395 25.87 -9.60 16.01
C HIS A 395 25.27 -9.54 14.62
N ARG A 396 23.93 -9.38 14.52
CA ARG A 396 23.20 -9.15 13.26
C ARG A 396 22.29 -7.97 13.39
N VAL A 397 22.40 -7.03 12.45
CA VAL A 397 21.56 -5.83 12.42
C VAL A 397 20.87 -5.73 11.08
N LEU A 398 19.54 -5.67 11.09
CA LEU A 398 18.73 -5.32 9.91
C LEU A 398 18.40 -3.83 9.95
N VAL A 399 18.66 -3.15 8.86
CA VAL A 399 18.17 -1.80 8.56
C VAL A 399 17.21 -1.89 7.37
N ASP A 400 15.94 -2.23 7.62
CA ASP A 400 14.87 -2.09 6.62
C ASP A 400 14.50 -0.61 6.54
N ALA A 401 15.30 0.15 5.79
CA ALA A 401 15.30 1.60 5.86
C ALA A 401 14.01 2.23 5.33
N PRO A 402 13.47 3.27 6.00
CA PRO A 402 12.41 4.09 5.43
C PRO A 402 12.83 4.61 4.05
N CYS A 403 12.00 4.38 3.03
CA CYS A 403 12.32 4.71 1.64
C CYS A 403 11.07 5.19 0.87
N THR A 404 11.25 5.58 -0.39
CA THR A 404 10.14 5.96 -1.26
C THR A 404 9.15 4.82 -1.53
N GLY A 405 9.60 3.57 -1.43
CA GLY A 405 8.76 2.39 -1.67
C GLY A 405 8.50 2.09 -3.14
N LEU A 406 9.34 2.59 -4.05
CA LEU A 406 9.15 2.42 -5.50
C LEU A 406 9.24 0.96 -5.97
N GLY A 407 9.83 0.07 -5.19
CA GLY A 407 9.85 -1.37 -5.49
C GLY A 407 8.56 -2.12 -5.11
N ALA A 408 7.63 -1.47 -4.36
CA ALA A 408 6.41 -2.09 -3.86
C ALA A 408 5.12 -1.51 -4.50
N LEU A 409 5.23 -0.88 -5.68
CA LEU A 409 4.11 -0.19 -6.36
C LEU A 409 2.98 -1.12 -6.76
N ARG A 410 3.24 -2.42 -6.97
CA ARG A 410 2.20 -3.43 -7.21
C ARG A 410 1.19 -3.49 -6.06
N ARG A 411 1.68 -3.47 -4.82
CA ARG A 411 0.91 -3.62 -3.59
C ARG A 411 0.45 -2.29 -3.00
N ARG A 412 1.17 -1.20 -3.29
CA ARG A 412 0.92 0.15 -2.80
C ARG A 412 0.88 1.15 -3.96
N PRO A 413 -0.08 1.02 -4.88
CA PRO A 413 -0.10 1.85 -6.09
C PRO A 413 -0.26 3.34 -5.79
N GLU A 414 -0.88 3.70 -4.66
CA GLU A 414 -1.00 5.09 -4.21
C GLU A 414 0.36 5.76 -3.94
N ALA A 415 1.40 4.98 -3.65
CA ALA A 415 2.73 5.52 -3.36
C ALA A 415 3.29 6.32 -4.54
N ARG A 416 3.02 5.88 -5.79
CA ARG A 416 3.48 6.58 -7.00
C ARG A 416 2.94 8.00 -7.15
N TRP A 417 1.77 8.28 -6.58
CA TRP A 417 1.11 9.58 -6.65
C TRP A 417 1.41 10.50 -5.47
N ARG A 418 1.91 9.93 -4.37
CA ARG A 418 2.24 10.65 -3.14
C ARG A 418 3.70 11.08 -3.09
N ARG A 419 4.59 10.29 -3.69
CA ARG A 419 6.02 10.55 -3.66
C ARG A 419 6.43 11.58 -4.71
N THR A 420 7.41 12.39 -4.33
CA THR A 420 8.01 13.41 -5.18
C THR A 420 9.53 13.28 -5.15
N PRO A 421 10.26 13.84 -6.14
CA PRO A 421 11.73 13.87 -6.09
C PRO A 421 12.29 14.58 -4.85
N ALA A 422 11.55 15.51 -4.23
CA ALA A 422 11.98 16.20 -3.02
C ALA A 422 12.10 15.27 -1.81
N ASP A 423 11.27 14.23 -1.72
CA ASP A 423 11.33 13.25 -0.62
C ASP A 423 12.67 12.50 -0.56
N LEU A 424 13.37 12.36 -1.71
CA LEU A 424 14.65 11.63 -1.80
C LEU A 424 15.77 12.27 -0.96
N ALA A 425 15.78 13.60 -0.84
CA ALA A 425 16.82 14.30 -0.10
C ALA A 425 16.74 14.02 1.41
N ASP A 426 15.53 14.07 1.97
CA ASP A 426 15.33 13.84 3.40
C ASP A 426 15.45 12.36 3.76
N LEU A 427 14.88 11.46 2.93
CA LEU A 427 15.02 10.02 3.11
C LEU A 427 16.48 9.58 2.98
N GLY A 428 17.22 10.08 1.99
CA GLY A 428 18.63 9.72 1.80
C GLY A 428 19.52 10.16 2.96
N ARG A 429 19.24 11.30 3.61
CA ARG A 429 19.94 11.72 4.84
C ARG A 429 19.64 10.76 5.99
N LEU A 430 18.34 10.50 6.24
CA LEU A 430 17.91 9.57 7.28
C LEU A 430 18.48 8.16 7.09
N GLN A 431 18.52 7.66 5.86
CA GLN A 431 19.06 6.34 5.53
C GLN A 431 20.56 6.23 5.84
N ARG A 432 21.34 7.29 5.55
CA ARG A 432 22.78 7.33 5.90
C ARG A 432 23.00 7.33 7.39
N ASP A 433 22.23 8.12 8.14
CA ASP A 433 22.32 8.21 9.59
C ASP A 433 21.96 6.86 10.25
N LEU A 434 20.89 6.20 9.77
CA LEU A 434 20.49 4.88 10.25
C LEU A 434 21.55 3.81 9.96
N LEU A 435 22.10 3.79 8.74
CA LEU A 435 23.14 2.82 8.39
C LEU A 435 24.43 3.04 9.21
N ALA A 436 24.83 4.28 9.44
CA ALA A 436 25.99 4.61 10.28
C ALA A 436 25.77 4.13 11.72
N SER A 437 24.62 4.44 12.32
CA SER A 437 24.23 3.99 13.66
C SER A 437 24.18 2.46 13.78
N ALA A 438 23.65 1.79 12.76
CA ALA A 438 23.61 0.31 12.71
C ALA A 438 25.01 -0.30 12.72
N ILE A 439 25.95 0.26 11.95
CA ILE A 439 27.36 -0.20 11.95
C ILE A 439 27.98 0.02 13.33
N ASP A 440 27.72 1.16 13.98
CA ASP A 440 28.26 1.44 15.31
C ASP A 440 27.71 0.48 16.38
N ALA A 441 26.41 0.13 16.30
CA ALA A 441 25.75 -0.84 17.17
C ALA A 441 26.22 -2.28 16.94
N THR A 442 26.84 -2.57 15.79
CA THR A 442 27.27 -3.93 15.42
C THR A 442 28.56 -4.31 16.11
N ALA A 443 28.62 -5.52 16.66
CA ALA A 443 29.82 -6.09 17.28
C ALA A 443 30.93 -6.35 16.24
N PRO A 444 32.21 -6.36 16.64
CA PRO A 444 33.30 -6.81 15.78
C PRO A 444 33.00 -8.23 15.23
N GLY A 445 33.19 -8.46 13.93
CA GLY A 445 32.84 -9.69 13.24
C GLY A 445 31.34 -9.84 12.91
N GLY A 446 30.48 -8.98 13.47
CA GLY A 446 29.05 -8.97 13.20
C GLY A 446 28.69 -8.39 11.81
N VAL A 447 27.42 -8.45 11.45
CA VAL A 447 26.93 -8.12 10.12
C VAL A 447 25.75 -7.15 10.16
N VAL A 448 25.74 -6.19 9.23
CA VAL A 448 24.63 -5.28 8.96
C VAL A 448 24.04 -5.63 7.59
N ALA A 449 22.72 -5.82 7.55
CA ALA A 449 21.94 -5.87 6.33
C ALA A 449 21.23 -4.52 6.13
N TYR A 450 21.65 -3.76 5.14
CA TYR A 450 20.94 -2.57 4.70
C TYR A 450 19.99 -2.96 3.56
N ALA A 451 18.70 -2.73 3.76
CA ALA A 451 17.67 -3.08 2.79
C ALA A 451 16.69 -1.92 2.56
N THR A 452 16.15 -1.84 1.33
CA THR A 452 15.05 -0.95 0.97
C THR A 452 14.09 -1.64 0.02
N CYS A 453 12.79 -1.30 0.08
CA CYS A 453 11.82 -1.66 -0.95
C CYS A 453 11.77 -0.58 -2.05
N SER A 454 12.93 -0.13 -2.52
CA SER A 454 13.10 0.84 -3.59
C SER A 454 14.38 0.52 -4.36
N PRO A 455 14.36 0.45 -5.71
CA PRO A 455 15.56 0.29 -6.50
C PRO A 455 16.28 1.62 -6.79
N HIS A 456 15.76 2.75 -6.32
CA HIS A 456 16.30 4.08 -6.62
C HIS A 456 17.74 4.22 -6.15
N LEU A 457 18.66 4.60 -7.04
CA LEU A 457 20.10 4.66 -6.75
C LEU A 457 20.46 5.55 -5.55
N ALA A 458 19.73 6.66 -5.34
CA ALA A 458 19.94 7.54 -4.19
C ALA A 458 19.54 6.93 -2.84
N GLU A 459 18.74 5.84 -2.85
CA GLU A 459 18.28 5.12 -1.66
C GLU A 459 19.01 3.77 -1.48
N THR A 460 19.84 3.38 -2.44
CA THR A 460 20.52 2.09 -2.50
C THR A 460 22.05 2.29 -2.57
N LEU A 461 22.64 2.16 -3.75
CA LEU A 461 24.09 2.19 -3.95
C LEU A 461 24.77 3.47 -3.41
N PHE A 462 24.11 4.63 -3.54
CA PHE A 462 24.70 5.89 -3.08
C PHE A 462 24.70 6.00 -1.56
N VAL A 463 23.68 5.49 -0.86
CA VAL A 463 23.67 5.44 0.60
C VAL A 463 24.79 4.55 1.12
N VAL A 464 24.88 3.32 0.60
CA VAL A 464 25.93 2.36 1.00
C VAL A 464 27.31 2.93 0.69
N GLY A 465 27.53 3.44 -0.53
CA GLY A 465 28.80 4.02 -0.95
C GLY A 465 29.24 5.22 -0.12
N ASP A 466 28.31 6.14 0.19
CA ASP A 466 28.62 7.36 0.97
C ASP A 466 29.00 7.05 2.42
N VAL A 467 28.35 6.03 3.03
CA VAL A 467 28.64 5.62 4.40
C VAL A 467 29.94 4.82 4.45
N THR A 468 30.13 3.82 3.58
CA THR A 468 31.30 2.94 3.61
C THR A 468 32.59 3.63 3.22
N LYS A 469 32.55 4.61 2.29
CA LYS A 469 33.75 5.43 1.94
C LYS A 469 34.39 6.16 3.11
N LYS A 470 33.61 6.47 4.13
CA LYS A 470 34.08 7.20 5.34
C LYS A 470 34.52 6.27 6.46
N ARG A 471 34.44 4.94 6.24
CA ARG A 471 34.63 3.91 7.26
C ARG A 471 35.68 2.90 6.81
N GLY A 472 36.74 2.74 7.62
CA GLY A 472 37.75 1.69 7.42
C GLY A 472 37.42 0.38 8.14
N ASP A 473 36.36 0.37 8.96
CA ASP A 473 35.97 -0.71 9.86
C ASP A 473 34.86 -1.63 9.30
N VAL A 474 34.52 -1.49 8.02
CA VAL A 474 33.53 -2.36 7.36
C VAL A 474 34.06 -2.90 6.05
N GLU A 475 33.56 -4.09 5.66
CA GLU A 475 33.78 -4.70 4.37
C GLU A 475 32.45 -5.23 3.80
N ALA A 476 32.31 -5.18 2.48
CA ALA A 476 31.13 -5.72 1.81
C ALA A 476 31.20 -7.24 1.74
N ILE A 477 30.08 -7.90 2.04
CA ILE A 477 29.84 -9.33 1.76
C ILE A 477 29.01 -9.41 0.48
N ASP A 478 29.31 -10.36 -0.40
CA ASP A 478 28.46 -10.57 -1.59
C ASP A 478 27.07 -11.08 -1.16
N ALA A 479 26.08 -10.20 -1.24
CA ALA A 479 24.72 -10.50 -0.83
C ALA A 479 24.02 -11.47 -1.80
N ARG A 480 24.51 -11.58 -3.05
CA ARG A 480 23.92 -12.44 -4.08
C ARG A 480 24.08 -13.93 -3.74
N ASP A 481 25.19 -14.31 -3.13
CA ASP A 481 25.46 -15.69 -2.70
C ASP A 481 24.54 -16.13 -1.56
N LEU A 482 23.92 -15.17 -0.86
CA LEU A 482 23.08 -15.43 0.32
C LEU A 482 21.58 -15.35 0.01
N ILE A 483 21.22 -14.84 -1.17
CA ILE A 483 19.86 -14.89 -1.70
C ILE A 483 19.69 -16.17 -2.50
N VAL A 484 19.15 -17.19 -1.86
CA VAL A 484 18.90 -18.49 -2.46
C VAL A 484 17.40 -18.80 -2.45
N ASP A 485 16.97 -19.59 -3.42
CA ASP A 485 15.61 -20.08 -3.55
C ASP A 485 15.22 -21.10 -2.47
N ALA A 486 14.04 -21.67 -2.59
CA ALA A 486 13.53 -22.66 -1.62
C ALA A 486 14.34 -23.95 -1.57
N GLU A 487 15.03 -24.31 -2.66
CA GLU A 487 15.88 -25.48 -2.80
C GLU A 487 17.35 -25.21 -2.40
N GLY A 488 17.70 -23.95 -2.13
CA GLY A 488 19.04 -23.52 -1.76
C GLY A 488 19.93 -23.13 -2.94
N SER A 489 19.37 -23.04 -4.15
CA SER A 489 20.10 -22.58 -5.35
C SER A 489 20.16 -21.05 -5.39
N PRO A 490 21.27 -20.46 -5.88
CA PRO A 490 21.37 -18.99 -6.03
C PRO A 490 20.26 -18.42 -6.92
N VAL A 491 19.60 -17.36 -6.47
CA VAL A 491 18.62 -16.63 -7.29
C VAL A 491 19.37 -15.84 -8.37
N PRO A 492 19.03 -16.02 -9.66
CA PRO A 492 19.74 -15.33 -10.75
C PRO A 492 19.34 -13.87 -10.89
N HIS A 493 20.08 -13.11 -11.71
CA HIS A 493 19.75 -11.73 -12.15
C HIS A 493 19.64 -10.70 -11.00
N LEU A 494 20.50 -10.81 -9.99
CA LEU A 494 20.56 -9.90 -8.84
C LEU A 494 21.50 -8.69 -9.04
N GLY A 495 22.10 -8.52 -10.21
CA GLY A 495 23.10 -7.50 -10.54
C GLY A 495 24.53 -8.01 -10.49
N ASP A 496 25.53 -7.12 -10.70
CA ASP A 496 26.94 -7.50 -10.84
C ASP A 496 27.83 -7.15 -9.62
N GLY A 497 27.34 -6.28 -8.71
CA GLY A 497 28.11 -5.85 -7.53
C GLY A 497 27.91 -6.76 -6.32
N PRO A 498 28.52 -6.44 -5.16
CA PRO A 498 28.31 -7.21 -3.95
C PRO A 498 26.92 -7.03 -3.33
N SER A 499 26.15 -6.03 -3.76
CA SER A 499 24.75 -5.86 -3.39
C SER A 499 23.84 -6.63 -4.34
N ALA A 500 22.64 -6.97 -3.86
CA ALA A 500 21.62 -7.66 -4.63
C ALA A 500 20.39 -6.76 -4.83
N GLN A 501 19.79 -6.79 -6.01
CA GLN A 501 18.55 -6.12 -6.34
C GLN A 501 17.54 -7.10 -6.93
N LEU A 502 16.42 -7.32 -6.22
CA LEU A 502 15.28 -8.08 -6.73
C LEU A 502 14.37 -7.15 -7.57
N TRP A 503 13.80 -7.70 -8.65
CA TRP A 503 12.98 -6.96 -9.60
C TRP A 503 11.60 -7.58 -9.78
N PRO A 504 10.49 -6.79 -9.74
CA PRO A 504 9.14 -7.33 -9.90
C PRO A 504 8.91 -8.10 -11.19
N HIS A 505 9.46 -7.63 -12.32
CA HIS A 505 9.29 -8.25 -13.65
C HIS A 505 10.18 -9.48 -13.88
N VAL A 506 11.21 -9.67 -13.06
CA VAL A 506 12.14 -10.82 -13.16
C VAL A 506 11.79 -11.88 -12.12
N HIS A 507 11.65 -11.47 -10.85
CA HIS A 507 11.54 -12.39 -9.72
C HIS A 507 10.10 -12.57 -9.23
N GLY A 508 9.15 -11.74 -9.71
CA GLY A 508 7.76 -11.78 -9.23
C GLY A 508 7.56 -11.26 -7.79
N THR A 509 8.61 -10.69 -7.17
CA THR A 509 8.60 -10.12 -5.81
C THR A 509 8.48 -8.60 -5.84
N ASP A 510 8.43 -7.94 -4.68
CA ASP A 510 8.74 -6.51 -4.60
C ASP A 510 10.20 -6.26 -5.00
N GLY A 511 10.46 -5.06 -5.52
CA GLY A 511 11.82 -4.61 -5.85
C GLY A 511 12.61 -4.31 -4.59
N MET A 512 13.28 -5.33 -4.05
CA MET A 512 14.06 -5.23 -2.81
C MET A 512 15.56 -5.11 -3.11
N PHE A 513 16.19 -4.13 -2.47
CA PHE A 513 17.65 -4.00 -2.45
C PHE A 513 18.22 -4.58 -1.15
N LEU A 514 19.39 -5.20 -1.24
CA LEU A 514 20.17 -5.69 -0.10
C LEU A 514 21.66 -5.40 -0.28
N ALA A 515 22.27 -4.80 0.72
CA ALA A 515 23.71 -4.77 0.91
C ALA A 515 24.07 -5.38 2.26
N LEU A 516 25.06 -6.25 2.30
CA LEU A 516 25.58 -6.88 3.50
C LEU A 516 26.97 -6.34 3.82
N LEU A 517 27.16 -5.87 5.04
CA LEU A 517 28.39 -5.27 5.51
C LEU A 517 28.86 -5.99 6.78
N ARG A 518 30.10 -6.50 6.78
CA ARG A 518 30.74 -7.07 7.97
C ARG A 518 31.52 -5.98 8.69
N LYS A 519 31.35 -5.86 9.99
CA LYS A 519 32.19 -5.01 10.83
C LYS A 519 33.50 -5.73 11.13
N ARG A 520 34.62 -5.11 10.79
CA ARG A 520 35.95 -5.63 11.12
C ARG A 520 36.21 -5.55 12.63
N GLY A 521 37.07 -6.44 13.11
CA GLY A 521 37.51 -6.45 14.50
C GLY A 521 38.50 -5.35 14.83
#